data_91370d7ed86fa0d55da9cefd7a97d260
#
_entry.id   91370d7ed86fa0d55da9cefd7a97d260
#
_cell.length_a   1.000
_cell.length_b   1.000
_cell.length_c   1.000
_cell.angle_alpha   90.00
_cell.angle_beta   90.00
_cell.angle_gamma   90.00
#
_symmetry.space_group_name_H-M   'P 1'
#
loop_
_entity.id
_entity.type
_entity.pdbx_description
1 polymer ?
#
loop_
_entity_poly.entity_id
_entity_poly.type
_entity_poly.pdbx_seq_one_letter_code
_entity_poly.pdbx_strand_id
1 'polypeptide(L)'
;MTKFLIIGLGNPGREYAFNRHNVGFMAVDRFAKAHKTAFTRRQGRALVTSIRLGETPVVLAKPQTFMNLSGEAVKSLLKFYDVSLTQLLVCFDDIDLPVGTIRLRPEGGSAGQNGMKSIIEQLGTQEYPRLRIGIGRPPGRMDAADYVLQDFKGFDAEVIETTLDKATQAIETFIQEGIVTAMNRFNGAGEMMNDE
;
A
#
# COMPACT_ATOMS: atom_id res chain seq x y z
N MET A 1 6.84 21.84 -8.05
CA MET A 1 5.50 21.22 -7.87
C MET A 1 5.66 19.99 -7.00
N THR A 2 4.84 19.88 -5.95
CA THR A 2 4.82 18.69 -5.06
C THR A 2 4.34 17.47 -5.84
N LYS A 3 5.13 16.41 -5.87
CA LYS A 3 4.84 15.16 -6.55
C LYS A 3 4.65 14.05 -5.53
N PHE A 4 3.65 13.22 -5.70
CA PHE A 4 3.41 12.05 -4.85
C PHE A 4 3.85 10.76 -5.51
N LEU A 5 4.30 9.80 -4.68
CA LEU A 5 4.63 8.43 -5.07
C LEU A 5 3.81 7.46 -4.22
N ILE A 6 2.93 6.73 -4.87
CA ILE A 6 2.05 5.73 -4.22
C ILE A 6 2.54 4.35 -4.62
N ILE A 7 2.97 3.58 -3.65
CA ILE A 7 3.51 2.22 -3.84
C ILE A 7 2.49 1.20 -3.34
N GLY A 8 2.10 0.25 -4.18
CA GLY A 8 1.45 -0.97 -3.73
C GLY A 8 2.48 -2.09 -3.59
N LEU A 9 2.46 -2.83 -2.48
CA LEU A 9 3.31 -4.01 -2.28
C LEU A 9 2.61 -5.29 -2.73
N GLY A 10 3.38 -6.21 -3.28
CA GLY A 10 2.93 -7.51 -3.76
C GLY A 10 4.10 -8.29 -4.40
N ASN A 11 3.86 -9.55 -4.73
CA ASN A 11 4.76 -10.38 -5.52
C ASN A 11 4.38 -10.33 -7.01
N PRO A 12 5.35 -10.23 -7.92
CA PRO A 12 5.09 -10.30 -9.35
C PRO A 12 4.74 -11.72 -9.76
N GLY A 13 3.81 -11.85 -10.74
CA GLY A 13 3.37 -13.14 -11.27
C GLY A 13 1.84 -13.27 -11.21
N ARG A 14 1.28 -13.97 -12.21
CA ARG A 14 -0.18 -14.17 -12.30
C ARG A 14 -0.71 -15.04 -11.16
N GLU A 15 0.11 -15.96 -10.67
CA GLU A 15 -0.18 -16.86 -9.56
C GLU A 15 -0.41 -16.15 -8.23
N TYR A 16 0.13 -14.93 -8.07
CA TYR A 16 -0.02 -14.11 -6.86
C TYR A 16 -1.10 -13.03 -6.96
N ALA A 17 -1.68 -12.83 -8.14
CA ALA A 17 -2.53 -11.67 -8.45
C ALA A 17 -3.70 -11.46 -7.48
N PHE A 18 -4.25 -12.54 -6.93
CA PHE A 18 -5.39 -12.52 -6.01
C PHE A 18 -5.04 -12.91 -4.58
N ASN A 19 -3.75 -13.09 -4.28
CA ASN A 19 -3.29 -13.41 -2.93
C ASN A 19 -3.50 -12.23 -1.98
N ARG A 20 -3.71 -12.56 -0.70
CA ARG A 20 -3.79 -11.57 0.40
C ARG A 20 -2.56 -10.67 0.44
N HIS A 21 -1.38 -11.24 0.19
CA HIS A 21 -0.09 -10.51 0.15
C HIS A 21 0.00 -9.48 -0.99
N ASN A 22 -0.86 -9.59 -1.99
CA ASN A 22 -0.93 -8.66 -3.13
C ASN A 22 -2.00 -7.57 -2.98
N VAL A 23 -2.62 -7.43 -1.81
CA VAL A 23 -3.66 -6.40 -1.60
C VAL A 23 -3.15 -4.98 -1.84
N GLY A 24 -1.86 -4.72 -1.60
CA GLY A 24 -1.24 -3.45 -1.96
C GLY A 24 -1.22 -3.19 -3.46
N PHE A 25 -0.90 -4.22 -4.28
CA PHE A 25 -1.02 -4.15 -5.74
C PHE A 25 -2.47 -3.89 -6.15
N MET A 26 -3.42 -4.62 -5.56
CA MET A 26 -4.85 -4.46 -5.84
C MET A 26 -5.32 -3.03 -5.55
N ALA A 27 -4.85 -2.42 -4.47
CA ALA A 27 -5.22 -1.05 -4.09
C ALA A 27 -4.75 -0.02 -5.13
N VAL A 28 -3.50 -0.09 -5.58
CA VAL A 28 -3.01 0.85 -6.60
C VAL A 28 -3.56 0.55 -7.99
N ASP A 29 -3.89 -0.72 -8.30
CA ASP A 29 -4.61 -1.08 -9.52
C ASP A 29 -6.04 -0.51 -9.52
N ARG A 30 -6.75 -0.59 -8.39
CA ARG A 30 -8.08 -0.01 -8.21
C ARG A 30 -8.04 1.51 -8.36
N PHE A 31 -7.06 2.16 -7.74
CA PHE A 31 -6.85 3.60 -7.86
C PHE A 31 -6.54 4.02 -9.30
N ALA A 32 -5.64 3.31 -9.98
CA ALA A 32 -5.31 3.56 -11.38
C ALA A 32 -6.54 3.43 -12.31
N LYS A 33 -7.35 2.37 -12.10
CA LYS A 33 -8.59 2.15 -12.85
C LYS A 33 -9.61 3.28 -12.65
N ALA A 34 -9.78 3.74 -11.40
CA ALA A 34 -10.66 4.88 -11.08
C ALA A 34 -10.25 6.15 -11.83
N HIS A 35 -8.95 6.35 -12.08
CA HIS A 35 -8.38 7.47 -12.83
C HIS A 35 -8.10 7.14 -14.29
N LYS A 36 -8.72 6.09 -14.85
CA LYS A 36 -8.66 5.70 -16.28
C LYS A 36 -7.23 5.51 -16.82
N THR A 37 -6.34 4.98 -15.99
CA THR A 37 -4.96 4.66 -16.37
C THR A 37 -4.61 3.21 -16.04
N ALA A 38 -3.50 2.72 -16.61
CA ALA A 38 -2.98 1.38 -16.37
C ALA A 38 -1.45 1.40 -16.29
N PHE A 39 -0.88 0.40 -15.64
CA PHE A 39 0.56 0.23 -15.50
C PHE A 39 1.17 -0.28 -16.80
N THR A 40 1.88 0.57 -17.53
CA THR A 40 2.41 0.26 -18.88
C THR A 40 3.92 0.44 -19.00
N ARG A 41 4.55 1.12 -18.07
CA ARG A 41 5.99 1.43 -18.12
C ARG A 41 6.75 0.70 -17.03
N ARG A 42 8.04 0.43 -17.28
CA ARG A 42 8.98 -0.08 -16.29
C ARG A 42 9.96 1.01 -15.89
N GLN A 43 10.12 1.21 -14.58
CA GLN A 43 11.07 2.16 -14.00
C GLN A 43 11.52 1.66 -12.63
N GLY A 44 12.84 1.68 -12.36
CA GLY A 44 13.37 1.37 -11.02
C GLY A 44 12.96 0.01 -10.47
N ARG A 45 12.91 -1.04 -11.31
CA ARG A 45 12.45 -2.40 -10.99
C ARG A 45 10.96 -2.46 -10.57
N ALA A 46 10.14 -1.53 -11.07
CA ALA A 46 8.70 -1.48 -10.84
C ALA A 46 7.93 -1.28 -12.14
N LEU A 47 6.67 -1.70 -12.16
CA LEU A 47 5.68 -1.22 -13.11
C LEU A 47 5.14 0.11 -12.60
N VAL A 48 5.09 1.11 -13.47
CA VAL A 48 4.67 2.46 -13.09
C VAL A 48 3.64 3.04 -14.07
N THR A 49 2.81 3.91 -13.54
CA THR A 49 1.97 4.83 -14.32
C THR A 49 1.92 6.19 -13.64
N SER A 50 1.47 7.21 -14.35
CA SER A 50 1.37 8.57 -13.81
C SER A 50 0.01 9.16 -14.13
N ILE A 51 -0.54 9.88 -13.18
CA ILE A 51 -1.80 10.63 -13.30
C ILE A 51 -1.60 12.06 -12.80
N ARG A 52 -2.62 12.88 -12.96
CA ARG A 52 -2.73 14.19 -12.30
C ARG A 52 -4.05 14.26 -11.54
N LEU A 53 -3.99 14.66 -10.28
CA LEU A 53 -5.16 15.04 -9.48
C LEU A 53 -5.22 16.57 -9.43
N GLY A 54 -6.06 17.18 -10.26
CA GLY A 54 -5.96 18.62 -10.53
C GLY A 54 -4.56 18.95 -11.07
N GLU A 55 -3.85 19.84 -10.40
CA GLU A 55 -2.47 20.22 -10.79
C GLU A 55 -1.38 19.30 -10.16
N THR A 56 -1.74 18.39 -9.26
CA THR A 56 -0.78 17.56 -8.52
C THR A 56 -0.37 16.32 -9.34
N PRO A 57 0.91 16.16 -9.69
CA PRO A 57 1.42 14.96 -10.33
C PRO A 57 1.55 13.81 -9.33
N VAL A 58 1.07 12.64 -9.71
CA VAL A 58 1.09 11.41 -8.90
C VAL A 58 1.68 10.27 -9.72
N VAL A 59 2.66 9.59 -9.17
CA VAL A 59 3.22 8.36 -9.73
C VAL A 59 2.71 7.18 -8.90
N LEU A 60 2.17 6.19 -9.58
CA LEU A 60 1.75 4.91 -8.99
C LEU A 60 2.78 3.86 -9.38
N ALA A 61 3.16 2.98 -8.45
CA ALA A 61 4.14 1.95 -8.73
C ALA A 61 3.84 0.62 -8.03
N LYS A 62 4.15 -0.46 -8.75
CA LYS A 62 4.13 -1.84 -8.25
C LYS A 62 5.55 -2.42 -8.41
N PRO A 63 6.33 -2.59 -7.33
CA PRO A 63 7.63 -3.27 -7.40
C PRO A 63 7.51 -4.62 -8.09
N GLN A 64 8.44 -4.91 -9.01
CA GLN A 64 8.51 -6.19 -9.73
C GLN A 64 9.64 -7.07 -9.18
N THR A 65 10.01 -6.82 -7.92
CA THR A 65 10.85 -7.67 -7.09
C THR A 65 9.96 -8.60 -6.28
N PHE A 66 10.51 -9.69 -5.73
CA PHE A 66 9.83 -10.38 -4.65
C PHE A 66 9.69 -9.44 -3.44
N MET A 67 8.71 -9.74 -2.58
CA MET A 67 8.30 -8.88 -1.46
C MET A 67 9.48 -8.41 -0.61
N ASN A 68 10.37 -9.29 -0.21
CA ASN A 68 11.54 -9.01 0.63
C ASN A 68 12.62 -8.11 -0.02
N LEU A 69 12.48 -7.77 -1.29
CA LEU A 69 13.37 -6.87 -2.04
C LEU A 69 12.68 -5.57 -2.49
N SER A 70 11.45 -5.30 -1.98
CA SER A 70 10.66 -4.13 -2.36
C SER A 70 11.37 -2.81 -2.09
N GLY A 71 12.20 -2.74 -1.06
CA GLY A 71 12.93 -1.54 -0.69
C GLY A 71 13.91 -1.04 -1.75
N GLU A 72 14.51 -1.93 -2.54
CA GLU A 72 15.39 -1.55 -3.65
C GLU A 72 14.64 -0.76 -4.72
N ALA A 73 13.43 -1.23 -5.08
CA ALA A 73 12.58 -0.54 -6.04
C ALA A 73 12.12 0.82 -5.50
N VAL A 74 11.64 0.87 -4.25
CA VAL A 74 11.15 2.11 -3.63
C VAL A 74 12.24 3.16 -3.55
N LYS A 75 13.44 2.81 -3.08
CA LYS A 75 14.60 3.71 -3.02
C LYS A 75 14.98 4.27 -4.39
N SER A 76 15.00 3.41 -5.41
CA SER A 76 15.28 3.81 -6.79
C SER A 76 14.23 4.78 -7.33
N LEU A 77 12.94 4.53 -7.06
CA LEU A 77 11.83 5.38 -7.52
C LEU A 77 11.83 6.74 -6.83
N LEU A 78 12.05 6.80 -5.51
CA LEU A 78 12.16 8.07 -4.77
C LEU A 78 13.25 8.96 -5.37
N LYS A 79 14.42 8.39 -5.64
CA LYS A 79 15.52 9.10 -6.27
C LYS A 79 15.20 9.55 -7.70
N PHE A 80 14.62 8.67 -8.51
CA PHE A 80 14.33 8.96 -9.92
C PHE A 80 13.26 10.04 -10.09
N TYR A 81 12.23 10.01 -9.27
CA TYR A 81 11.12 10.97 -9.36
C TYR A 81 11.30 12.21 -8.48
N ASP A 82 12.36 12.25 -7.68
CA ASP A 82 12.66 13.34 -6.73
C ASP A 82 11.48 13.60 -5.79
N VAL A 83 11.05 12.55 -5.08
CA VAL A 83 9.92 12.58 -4.15
C VAL A 83 10.42 12.51 -2.71
N SER A 84 9.95 13.41 -1.85
CA SER A 84 10.27 13.39 -0.42
C SER A 84 9.49 12.30 0.31
N LEU A 85 9.99 11.87 1.47
CA LEU A 85 9.35 10.81 2.27
C LEU A 85 7.94 11.18 2.73
N THR A 86 7.63 12.43 2.94
CA THR A 86 6.29 12.92 3.32
C THR A 86 5.26 12.78 2.20
N GLN A 87 5.70 12.65 0.95
CA GLN A 87 4.89 12.42 -0.24
C GLN A 87 4.89 10.97 -0.73
N LEU A 88 5.58 10.08 -0.03
CA LEU A 88 5.51 8.64 -0.24
C LEU A 88 4.32 8.06 0.53
N LEU A 89 3.51 7.22 -0.10
CA LEU A 89 2.54 6.36 0.58
C LEU A 89 2.77 4.91 0.16
N VAL A 90 2.97 4.02 1.13
CA VAL A 90 3.12 2.58 0.89
C VAL A 90 1.86 1.84 1.34
N CYS A 91 1.20 1.15 0.41
CA CYS A 91 0.01 0.33 0.65
C CYS A 91 0.42 -1.14 0.77
N PHE A 92 0.03 -1.82 1.85
CA PHE A 92 0.44 -3.20 2.12
C PHE A 92 -0.57 -3.96 2.99
N ASP A 93 -0.44 -5.29 2.99
CA ASP A 93 -1.25 -6.22 3.76
C ASP A 93 -0.86 -6.24 5.24
N ASP A 94 -1.86 -6.27 6.10
CA ASP A 94 -1.67 -6.34 7.55
C ASP A 94 -2.53 -7.43 8.18
N ILE A 95 -1.88 -8.44 8.77
CA ILE A 95 -2.55 -9.57 9.42
C ILE A 95 -3.19 -9.20 10.76
N ASP A 96 -2.76 -8.10 11.38
CA ASP A 96 -3.28 -7.66 12.68
C ASP A 96 -4.54 -6.81 12.56
N LEU A 97 -4.90 -6.42 11.34
CA LEU A 97 -6.15 -5.71 11.05
C LEU A 97 -7.19 -6.68 10.45
N PRO A 98 -8.45 -6.64 10.92
CA PRO A 98 -9.54 -7.42 10.30
C PRO A 98 -9.71 -7.09 8.83
N VAL A 99 -10.17 -8.07 8.03
CA VAL A 99 -10.61 -7.83 6.65
C VAL A 99 -11.69 -6.75 6.66
N GLY A 100 -11.64 -5.81 5.73
CA GLY A 100 -12.56 -4.67 5.68
C GLY A 100 -12.06 -3.40 6.38
N THR A 101 -10.95 -3.50 7.11
CA THR A 101 -10.35 -2.39 7.83
C THR A 101 -9.16 -1.83 7.07
N ILE A 102 -9.06 -0.51 7.02
CA ILE A 102 -7.83 0.18 6.57
C ILE A 102 -7.34 1.11 7.67
N ARG A 103 -6.03 1.36 7.69
CA ARG A 103 -5.43 2.29 8.65
C ARG A 103 -4.26 3.03 8.01
N LEU A 104 -4.31 4.35 8.06
CA LEU A 104 -3.18 5.21 7.69
C LEU A 104 -2.35 5.55 8.92
N ARG A 105 -1.05 5.67 8.71
CA ARG A 105 -0.08 6.16 9.71
C ARG A 105 0.96 7.04 9.03
N PRO A 106 1.45 8.11 9.70
CA PRO A 106 2.53 8.96 9.15
C PRO A 106 3.88 8.26 9.20
N GLU A 107 4.04 7.31 10.14
CA GLU A 107 5.28 6.56 10.40
C GLU A 107 4.97 5.24 11.11
N GLY A 108 5.97 4.40 11.32
CA GLY A 108 5.86 3.17 12.13
C GLY A 108 6.69 2.01 11.61
N GLY A 109 6.75 0.92 12.38
CA GLY A 109 7.47 -0.30 12.06
C GLY A 109 6.88 -1.09 10.88
N SER A 110 7.46 -2.26 10.64
CA SER A 110 7.08 -3.14 9.52
C SER A 110 5.78 -3.94 9.77
N ALA A 111 5.29 -4.00 11.00
CA ALA A 111 4.20 -4.91 11.40
C ALA A 111 4.45 -6.38 10.99
N GLY A 112 5.73 -6.80 10.93
CA GLY A 112 6.11 -8.15 10.48
C GLY A 112 6.06 -8.37 8.95
N GLN A 113 5.61 -7.39 8.17
CA GLN A 113 5.51 -7.50 6.72
C GLN A 113 6.89 -7.32 6.06
N ASN A 114 7.31 -8.32 5.26
CA ASN A 114 8.68 -8.39 4.73
C ASN A 114 9.01 -7.26 3.74
N GLY A 115 8.04 -6.79 2.96
CA GLY A 115 8.25 -5.67 2.05
C GLY A 115 8.48 -4.35 2.79
N MET A 116 7.71 -4.10 3.85
CA MET A 116 7.90 -2.94 4.72
C MET A 116 9.25 -3.00 5.44
N LYS A 117 9.66 -4.18 5.92
CA LYS A 117 10.99 -4.40 6.51
C LYS A 117 12.10 -4.03 5.51
N SER A 118 12.00 -4.51 4.28
CA SER A 118 12.93 -4.19 3.21
C SER A 118 13.00 -2.68 2.91
N ILE A 119 11.85 -1.99 2.88
CA ILE A 119 11.80 -0.54 2.66
C ILE A 119 12.49 0.21 3.80
N ILE A 120 12.20 -0.14 5.06
CA ILE A 120 12.82 0.47 6.23
C ILE A 120 14.35 0.30 6.20
N GLU A 121 14.82 -0.90 5.88
CA GLU A 121 16.26 -1.21 5.75
C GLU A 121 16.93 -0.38 4.65
N GLN A 122 16.31 -0.26 3.48
CA GLN A 122 16.85 0.47 2.33
C GLN A 122 16.80 1.99 2.48
N LEU A 123 15.80 2.52 3.16
CA LEU A 123 15.65 3.96 3.40
C LEU A 123 16.37 4.43 4.68
N GLY A 124 16.62 3.51 5.63
CA GLY A 124 17.23 3.82 6.92
C GLY A 124 16.30 4.60 7.87
N THR A 125 14.99 4.58 7.62
CA THR A 125 13.99 5.30 8.42
C THR A 125 12.62 4.64 8.36
N GLN A 126 11.81 4.90 9.37
CA GLN A 126 10.38 4.53 9.45
C GLN A 126 9.45 5.72 9.22
N GLU A 127 9.99 6.92 9.03
CA GLU A 127 9.26 8.19 8.95
C GLU A 127 8.75 8.45 7.53
N TYR A 128 7.78 7.65 7.09
CA TYR A 128 7.03 7.85 5.83
C TYR A 128 5.61 7.33 5.95
N PRO A 129 4.63 7.97 5.29
CA PRO A 129 3.23 7.57 5.27
C PRO A 129 3.00 6.15 4.75
N ARG A 130 2.05 5.46 5.38
CA ARG A 130 1.64 4.11 4.98
C ARG A 130 0.14 3.91 5.11
N LEU A 131 -0.40 3.06 4.25
CA LEU A 131 -1.77 2.56 4.28
C LEU A 131 -1.73 1.06 4.54
N ARG A 132 -2.16 0.67 5.73
CA ARG A 132 -2.31 -0.73 6.17
C ARG A 132 -3.69 -1.22 5.74
N ILE A 133 -3.74 -2.35 5.02
CA ILE A 133 -4.98 -2.95 4.54
C ILE A 133 -5.16 -4.29 5.25
N GLY A 134 -6.20 -4.40 6.05
CA GLY A 134 -6.47 -5.58 6.85
C GLY A 134 -6.79 -6.81 6.01
N ILE A 135 -6.08 -7.90 6.28
CA ILE A 135 -6.32 -9.22 5.68
C ILE A 135 -6.75 -10.28 6.70
N GLY A 136 -6.81 -9.91 7.99
CA GLY A 136 -7.12 -10.80 9.09
C GLY A 136 -5.99 -11.74 9.45
N ARG A 137 -6.12 -12.41 10.59
CA ARG A 137 -5.16 -13.41 11.07
C ARG A 137 -5.42 -14.78 10.47
N PRO A 138 -4.38 -15.61 10.28
CA PRO A 138 -4.55 -16.98 9.85
C PRO A 138 -5.43 -17.77 10.82
N PRO A 139 -6.33 -18.65 10.32
CA PRO A 139 -7.17 -19.46 11.17
C PRO A 139 -6.39 -20.59 11.83
N GLY A 140 -6.73 -20.90 13.08
CA GLY A 140 -6.17 -22.04 13.81
C GLY A 140 -4.66 -21.96 14.00
N ARG A 141 -3.95 -22.96 13.47
CA ARG A 141 -2.47 -23.08 13.58
C ARG A 141 -1.76 -22.83 12.24
N MET A 142 -2.46 -22.25 11.24
CA MET A 142 -1.86 -21.97 9.95
C MET A 142 -0.72 -20.96 10.09
N ASP A 143 0.39 -21.21 9.39
CA ASP A 143 1.51 -20.28 9.35
C ASP A 143 1.11 -18.99 8.60
N ALA A 144 1.57 -17.85 9.09
CA ALA A 144 1.28 -16.56 8.48
C ALA A 144 1.83 -16.46 7.05
N ALA A 145 3.00 -17.05 6.77
CA ALA A 145 3.58 -17.07 5.44
C ALA A 145 2.73 -17.85 4.42
N ASP A 146 2.12 -18.96 4.85
CA ASP A 146 1.19 -19.72 4.00
C ASP A 146 -0.13 -18.99 3.82
N TYR A 147 -0.62 -18.33 4.86
CA TYR A 147 -1.90 -17.59 4.82
C TYR A 147 -1.88 -16.42 3.86
N VAL A 148 -0.82 -15.62 3.87
CA VAL A 148 -0.74 -14.43 2.98
C VAL A 148 -0.65 -14.79 1.50
N LEU A 149 -0.21 -16.01 1.18
CA LEU A 149 -0.18 -16.54 -0.19
C LEU A 149 -1.51 -17.17 -0.63
N GLN A 150 -2.54 -17.19 0.23
CA GLN A 150 -3.88 -17.63 -0.15
C GLN A 150 -4.67 -16.47 -0.78
N ASP A 151 -5.54 -16.82 -1.71
CA ASP A 151 -6.47 -15.87 -2.31
C ASP A 151 -7.57 -15.48 -1.32
N PHE A 152 -8.12 -14.28 -1.50
CA PHE A 152 -9.39 -13.93 -0.87
C PHE A 152 -10.52 -14.80 -1.44
N LYS A 153 -11.31 -15.44 -0.58
CA LYS A 153 -12.42 -16.35 -0.97
C LYS A 153 -13.68 -16.05 -0.16
N GLY A 154 -14.84 -16.42 -0.74
CA GLY A 154 -16.11 -16.27 -0.07
C GLY A 154 -16.39 -14.85 0.41
N PHE A 155 -16.81 -14.71 1.65
CA PHE A 155 -17.13 -13.42 2.26
C PHE A 155 -15.94 -12.43 2.25
N ASP A 156 -14.71 -12.90 2.47
CA ASP A 156 -13.52 -12.04 2.42
C ASP A 156 -13.32 -11.42 1.03
N ALA A 157 -13.64 -12.16 -0.06
CA ALA A 157 -13.55 -11.64 -1.42
C ALA A 157 -14.55 -10.51 -1.70
N GLU A 158 -15.75 -10.59 -1.12
CA GLU A 158 -16.75 -9.51 -1.21
C GLU A 158 -16.32 -8.28 -0.40
N VAL A 159 -15.84 -8.50 0.82
CA VAL A 159 -15.41 -7.42 1.72
C VAL A 159 -14.19 -6.68 1.16
N ILE A 160 -13.23 -7.39 0.57
CA ILE A 160 -12.04 -6.73 0.04
C ILE A 160 -12.36 -5.79 -1.14
N GLU A 161 -13.38 -6.07 -1.94
CA GLU A 161 -13.80 -5.17 -3.02
C GLU A 161 -14.20 -3.79 -2.50
N THR A 162 -15.03 -3.74 -1.46
CA THR A 162 -15.43 -2.49 -0.82
C THR A 162 -14.27 -1.83 -0.07
N THR A 163 -13.36 -2.64 0.48
CA THR A 163 -12.15 -2.14 1.16
C THR A 163 -11.20 -1.45 0.17
N LEU A 164 -11.07 -1.98 -1.04
CA LEU A 164 -10.26 -1.36 -2.11
C LEU A 164 -10.86 -0.03 -2.58
N ASP A 165 -12.18 0.10 -2.63
CA ASP A 165 -12.83 1.38 -2.92
C ASP A 165 -12.57 2.40 -1.80
N LYS A 166 -12.64 1.97 -0.54
CA LYS A 166 -12.27 2.78 0.62
C LYS A 166 -10.79 3.19 0.60
N ALA A 167 -9.89 2.27 0.23
CA ALA A 167 -8.47 2.55 0.07
C ALA A 167 -8.21 3.59 -1.04
N THR A 168 -8.95 3.52 -2.17
CA THR A 168 -8.90 4.52 -3.23
C THR A 168 -9.24 5.92 -2.72
N GLN A 169 -10.32 6.06 -1.94
CA GLN A 169 -10.70 7.34 -1.33
C GLN A 169 -9.65 7.83 -0.32
N ALA A 170 -9.05 6.93 0.45
CA ALA A 170 -8.01 7.25 1.42
C ALA A 170 -6.72 7.76 0.76
N ILE A 171 -6.31 7.14 -0.35
CA ILE A 171 -5.16 7.58 -1.16
C ILE A 171 -5.43 8.97 -1.74
N GLU A 172 -6.63 9.20 -2.28
CA GLU A 172 -7.01 10.48 -2.85
C GLU A 172 -7.01 11.59 -1.79
N THR A 173 -7.60 11.32 -0.62
CA THR A 173 -7.59 12.25 0.52
C THR A 173 -6.16 12.54 1.01
N PHE A 174 -5.29 11.53 1.08
CA PHE A 174 -3.88 11.74 1.43
C PHE A 174 -3.19 12.70 0.47
N ILE A 175 -3.40 12.55 -0.84
CA ILE A 175 -2.78 13.40 -1.86
C ILE A 175 -3.31 14.83 -1.81
N GLN A 176 -4.61 15.01 -1.62
CA GLN A 176 -5.28 16.31 -1.69
C GLN A 176 -5.26 17.08 -0.35
N GLU A 177 -5.42 16.38 0.77
CA GLU A 177 -5.65 16.98 2.09
C GLU A 177 -4.59 16.58 3.14
N GLY A 178 -3.68 15.67 2.80
CA GLY A 178 -2.60 15.22 3.66
C GLY A 178 -2.94 14.06 4.59
N ILE A 179 -1.89 13.55 5.27
CA ILE A 179 -1.99 12.32 6.09
C ILE A 179 -2.91 12.47 7.29
N VAL A 180 -2.91 13.61 7.96
CA VAL A 180 -3.74 13.85 9.17
C VAL A 180 -5.22 13.79 8.83
N THR A 181 -5.65 14.47 7.76
CA THR A 181 -7.04 14.43 7.31
C THR A 181 -7.47 13.02 6.89
N ALA A 182 -6.59 12.33 6.15
CA ALA A 182 -6.85 10.94 5.74
C ALA A 182 -6.98 10.00 6.97
N MET A 183 -6.12 10.13 7.97
CA MET A 183 -6.23 9.38 9.23
C MET A 183 -7.56 9.64 9.94
N ASN A 184 -7.93 10.90 10.14
CA ASN A 184 -9.17 11.28 10.82
C ASN A 184 -10.41 10.73 10.11
N ARG A 185 -10.39 10.66 8.78
CA ARG A 185 -11.53 10.22 7.98
C ARG A 185 -11.65 8.70 7.88
N PHE A 186 -10.53 7.96 7.85
CA PHE A 186 -10.54 6.54 7.50
C PHE A 186 -10.12 5.58 8.62
N ASN A 187 -9.44 6.03 9.69
CA ASN A 187 -8.96 5.14 10.75
C ASN A 187 -10.06 4.65 11.72
N GLY A 188 -11.29 5.17 11.65
CA GLY A 188 -12.36 4.85 12.60
C GLY A 188 -12.24 5.56 13.95
N ALA A 189 -13.38 5.73 14.66
CA ALA A 189 -13.51 6.58 15.84
C ALA A 189 -12.89 6.02 17.16
N GLY A 190 -12.26 4.83 17.12
CA GLY A 190 -11.84 4.12 18.34
C GLY A 190 -10.36 4.17 18.71
N GLU A 191 -9.47 4.75 17.90
CA GLU A 191 -8.03 4.50 18.03
C GLU A 191 -7.11 5.73 17.92
N MET A 192 -7.63 6.92 18.11
CA MET A 192 -6.80 8.14 18.15
C MET A 192 -6.07 8.35 19.49
N MET A 193 -6.17 7.45 20.48
CA MET A 193 -5.70 7.69 21.84
C MET A 193 -4.77 6.63 22.47
N ASN A 194 -4.25 5.66 21.74
CA ASN A 194 -3.36 4.65 22.32
C ASN A 194 -2.07 4.47 21.53
N ASP A 195 -1.22 5.46 21.48
CA ASP A 195 0.21 5.30 21.19
C ASP A 195 0.98 6.38 21.99
N GLU A 196 1.12 6.15 23.33
CA GLU A 196 2.19 6.68 24.16
C GLU A 196 3.23 5.62 24.37
#